data_62e4567ced68b03cd4186521c9fa8a05
#
_entry.id   62e4567ced68b03cd4186521c9fa8a05
#
_cell.length_a   1.000
_cell.length_b   1.000
_cell.length_c   1.000
_cell.angle_alpha   90.00
_cell.angle_beta   90.00
_cell.angle_gamma   90.00
#
_symmetry.space_group_name_H-M   'P 1'
#
loop_
_entity.id
_entity.type
_entity.pdbx_description
1 polymer ?
#
loop_
_entity_poly.entity_id
_entity_poly.type
_entity_poly.pdbx_seq_one_letter_code
_entity_poly.pdbx_strand_id
1 'polypeptide(L)'
;MTRVVTLAGGTGGAKLAAGLASVLPPASLTVIANTGDDVERHGLLVMPDHDAILYMLGDRFDHERGWGQIDETWTVMDGLKAYGEEGWFGLGDRDFATHIARTARIRDGATVTDAVLGLQAASGLATRILPMTDEPVGTQVRTDDGWLDFQEYFVHRHQGPEVHEVRFAGIGAARPTDAVLAALDEADVVVIGPSNPIVSLGPILAVPGMAEAIARARARDVPVLTVSGIVGGKALKGPADRMLVSLGHEASAVGVARLYRDVATTFVLDAIDAGLVPEVEALGIQAVAFDTIMSDDTARARVAGDVLRVAGIAVGA
;
A
#
# COMPACT_ATOMS: atom_id res chain seq x y z
N MET A 1 -4.68 -14.09 20.69
CA MET A 1 -3.57 -13.45 19.96
C MET A 1 -4.19 -12.32 19.14
N THR A 2 -3.75 -11.09 19.29
CA THR A 2 -4.31 -9.95 18.57
C THR A 2 -4.06 -10.08 17.08
N ARG A 3 -5.09 -9.87 16.25
CA ARG A 3 -5.04 -9.93 14.79
C ARG A 3 -5.16 -8.52 14.22
N VAL A 4 -4.09 -8.07 13.61
CA VAL A 4 -4.02 -6.74 12.99
C VAL A 4 -4.07 -6.89 11.47
N VAL A 5 -4.96 -6.17 10.82
CA VAL A 5 -5.01 -6.07 9.37
C VAL A 5 -4.57 -4.68 8.97
N THR A 6 -3.63 -4.55 8.04
CA THR A 6 -3.26 -3.25 7.48
C THR A 6 -3.49 -3.21 5.98
N LEU A 7 -4.09 -2.13 5.49
CA LEU A 7 -4.21 -1.83 4.07
C LEU A 7 -2.99 -0.99 3.66
N ALA A 8 -2.26 -1.41 2.66
CA ALA A 8 -1.01 -0.77 2.28
C ALA A 8 -0.78 -0.78 0.76
N GLY A 9 -0.22 0.32 0.27
CA GLY A 9 0.37 0.46 -1.04
C GLY A 9 1.56 1.41 -0.97
N GLY A 10 2.49 1.30 -1.91
CA GLY A 10 3.68 2.14 -1.93
C GLY A 10 4.59 2.05 -0.70
N THR A 11 5.60 2.91 -0.69
CA THR A 11 6.65 2.89 0.35
C THR A 11 6.13 3.27 1.75
N GLY A 12 5.15 4.18 1.84
CA GLY A 12 4.61 4.63 3.13
C GLY A 12 3.88 3.50 3.87
N GLY A 13 3.02 2.77 3.17
CA GLY A 13 2.31 1.61 3.69
C GLY A 13 3.27 0.46 4.05
N ALA A 14 4.28 0.20 3.20
CA ALA A 14 5.31 -0.81 3.48
C ALA A 14 6.12 -0.49 4.74
N LYS A 15 6.47 0.77 4.98
CA LYS A 15 7.16 1.21 6.21
C LYS A 15 6.32 0.98 7.46
N LEU A 16 5.02 1.30 7.41
CA LEU A 16 4.14 1.04 8.55
C LEU A 16 3.94 -0.46 8.77
N ALA A 17 3.79 -1.24 7.71
CA ALA A 17 3.70 -2.70 7.80
C ALA A 17 4.95 -3.31 8.46
N ALA A 18 6.15 -2.84 8.11
CA ALA A 18 7.40 -3.26 8.75
C ALA A 18 7.44 -2.88 10.24
N GLY A 19 7.04 -1.65 10.58
CA GLY A 19 6.92 -1.24 11.97
C GLY A 19 5.92 -2.10 12.76
N LEU A 20 4.74 -2.38 12.19
CA LEU A 20 3.77 -3.27 12.82
C LEU A 20 4.33 -4.70 13.01
N ALA A 21 5.00 -5.24 12.01
CA ALA A 21 5.62 -6.57 12.09
C ALA A 21 6.71 -6.65 13.16
N SER A 22 7.44 -5.54 13.42
CA SER A 22 8.52 -5.51 14.41
C SER A 22 8.03 -5.47 15.86
N VAL A 23 6.80 -4.98 16.11
CA VAL A 23 6.24 -4.81 17.47
C VAL A 23 5.13 -5.82 17.79
N LEU A 24 4.64 -6.55 16.79
CA LEU A 24 3.59 -7.55 16.94
C LEU A 24 4.21 -8.96 17.05
N PRO A 25 3.55 -9.92 17.75
CA PRO A 25 3.94 -11.31 17.68
C PRO A 25 3.90 -11.83 16.23
N PRO A 26 4.79 -12.77 15.86
CA PRO A 26 4.77 -13.39 14.53
C PRO A 26 3.38 -13.91 14.17
N ALA A 27 3.01 -13.79 12.89
CA ALA A 27 1.70 -14.17 12.34
C ALA A 27 0.46 -13.41 12.88
N SER A 28 0.66 -12.34 13.66
CA SER A 28 -0.43 -11.45 14.11
C SER A 28 -0.84 -10.41 13.07
N LEU A 29 0.01 -10.17 12.08
CA LEU A 29 -0.19 -9.15 11.05
C LEU A 29 -0.58 -9.78 9.71
N THR A 30 -1.64 -9.24 9.11
CA THR A 30 -1.99 -9.46 7.70
C THR A 30 -1.96 -8.11 6.99
N VAL A 31 -1.25 -8.03 5.87
CA VAL A 31 -1.22 -6.86 5.01
C VAL A 31 -2.09 -7.11 3.77
N ILE A 32 -3.02 -6.22 3.47
CA ILE A 32 -3.76 -6.21 2.21
C ILE A 32 -3.07 -5.21 1.29
N ALA A 33 -2.42 -5.72 0.26
CA ALA A 33 -1.61 -4.94 -0.65
C ALA A 33 -2.42 -4.49 -1.88
N ASN A 34 -2.18 -3.26 -2.33
CA ASN A 34 -2.68 -2.76 -3.60
C ASN A 34 -2.12 -3.59 -4.77
N THR A 35 -2.99 -3.96 -5.70
CA THR A 35 -2.65 -4.60 -6.98
C THR A 35 -3.06 -3.73 -8.18
N GLY A 36 -3.56 -2.52 -7.93
CA GLY A 36 -3.93 -1.57 -8.99
C GLY A 36 -2.74 -1.01 -9.77
N ASP A 37 -1.53 -1.17 -9.25
CA ASP A 37 -0.29 -0.71 -9.87
C ASP A 37 0.48 -1.86 -10.55
N ASP A 38 -0.08 -3.07 -10.51
CA ASP A 38 0.51 -4.25 -11.12
C ASP A 38 0.62 -4.07 -12.64
N VAL A 39 1.70 -4.59 -13.21
CA VAL A 39 2.00 -4.42 -14.62
C VAL A 39 2.69 -5.66 -15.18
N GLU A 40 2.38 -5.99 -16.44
CA GLU A 40 3.18 -6.97 -17.17
C GLU A 40 4.38 -6.29 -17.81
N ARG A 41 5.60 -6.78 -17.51
CA ARG A 41 6.85 -6.34 -18.12
C ARG A 41 7.69 -7.54 -18.53
N HIS A 42 8.16 -7.53 -19.77
CA HIS A 42 8.92 -8.66 -20.37
C HIS A 42 8.21 -10.01 -20.20
N GLY A 43 6.87 -10.02 -20.27
CA GLY A 43 6.04 -11.20 -20.08
C GLY A 43 5.95 -11.69 -18.62
N LEU A 44 6.35 -10.88 -17.64
CA LEU A 44 6.32 -11.21 -16.22
C LEU A 44 5.36 -10.29 -15.47
N LEU A 45 4.61 -10.85 -14.53
CA LEU A 45 3.79 -10.06 -13.61
C LEU A 45 4.68 -9.39 -12.57
N VAL A 46 4.73 -8.08 -12.59
CA VAL A 46 5.40 -7.22 -11.61
C VAL A 46 4.33 -6.61 -10.70
N MET A 47 4.50 -6.72 -9.39
CA MET A 47 3.57 -6.24 -8.36
C MET A 47 4.27 -5.23 -7.44
N PRO A 48 4.46 -3.97 -7.87
CA PRO A 48 5.36 -3.02 -7.21
C PRO A 48 5.03 -2.79 -5.73
N ASP A 49 3.77 -2.62 -5.38
CA ASP A 49 3.35 -2.36 -4.00
C ASP A 49 3.49 -3.60 -3.12
N HIS A 50 3.07 -4.78 -3.62
CA HIS A 50 3.26 -6.04 -2.93
C HIS A 50 4.74 -6.35 -2.70
N ASP A 51 5.56 -6.18 -3.74
CA ASP A 51 6.99 -6.50 -3.71
C ASP A 51 7.76 -5.55 -2.78
N ALA A 52 7.40 -4.26 -2.75
CA ALA A 52 7.96 -3.33 -1.79
C ALA A 52 7.71 -3.78 -0.33
N ILE A 53 6.50 -4.27 -0.03
CA ILE A 53 6.17 -4.80 1.30
C ILE A 53 6.95 -6.09 1.56
N LEU A 54 6.97 -7.02 0.60
CA LEU A 54 7.70 -8.31 0.69
C LEU A 54 9.19 -8.08 0.97
N TYR A 55 9.81 -7.16 0.24
CA TYR A 55 11.23 -6.86 0.40
C TYR A 55 11.53 -6.16 1.72
N MET A 56 10.65 -5.23 2.14
CA MET A 56 10.83 -4.51 3.40
C MET A 56 10.68 -5.42 4.61
N LEU A 57 9.68 -6.30 4.62
CA LEU A 57 9.50 -7.29 5.70
C LEU A 57 10.57 -8.39 5.71
N GLY A 58 11.23 -8.60 4.58
CA GLY A 58 12.32 -9.57 4.43
C GLY A 58 13.72 -8.96 4.58
N ASP A 59 13.84 -7.71 5.05
CA ASP A 59 15.10 -6.96 5.19
C ASP A 59 15.93 -6.90 3.90
N ARG A 60 15.26 -6.83 2.75
CA ARG A 60 15.88 -6.82 1.42
C ARG A 60 15.55 -5.57 0.60
N PHE A 61 14.74 -4.67 1.15
CA PHE A 61 14.34 -3.45 0.43
C PHE A 61 15.52 -2.47 0.33
N ASP A 62 15.75 -1.94 -0.88
CA ASP A 62 16.77 -0.90 -1.09
C ASP A 62 16.24 0.47 -0.65
N HIS A 63 16.64 0.88 0.54
CA HIS A 63 16.23 2.17 1.13
C HIS A 63 16.87 3.38 0.46
N GLU A 64 18.03 3.23 -0.15
CA GLU A 64 18.76 4.30 -0.82
C GLU A 64 18.08 4.60 -2.17
N ARG A 65 17.84 3.59 -2.98
CA ARG A 65 17.11 3.71 -4.26
C ARG A 65 15.62 3.99 -4.05
N GLY A 66 15.06 3.46 -2.95
CA GLY A 66 13.65 3.61 -2.58
C GLY A 66 12.71 2.66 -3.33
N TRP A 67 13.24 1.62 -4.00
CA TRP A 67 12.51 0.53 -4.64
C TRP A 67 13.46 -0.65 -4.92
N GLY A 68 12.90 -1.84 -5.18
CA GLY A 68 13.66 -3.05 -5.49
C GLY A 68 14.43 -3.62 -4.30
N GLN A 69 15.35 -4.51 -4.58
CA GLN A 69 16.13 -5.21 -3.57
C GLN A 69 17.54 -4.61 -3.41
N ILE A 70 18.13 -4.75 -2.22
CA ILE A 70 19.56 -4.48 -1.99
C ILE A 70 20.43 -5.42 -2.81
N ASP A 71 21.66 -5.02 -3.07
CA ASP A 71 22.67 -5.81 -3.80
C ASP A 71 22.19 -6.30 -5.18
N GLU A 72 21.39 -5.50 -5.87
CA GLU A 72 20.95 -5.81 -7.23
C GLU A 72 22.10 -5.74 -8.24
N THR A 73 22.05 -6.62 -9.23
CA THR A 73 22.79 -6.53 -10.47
C THR A 73 21.83 -6.28 -11.64
N TRP A 74 22.34 -5.90 -12.80
CA TRP A 74 21.54 -5.41 -13.93
C TRP A 74 21.80 -6.18 -15.22
N THR A 75 22.37 -7.38 -15.11
CA THR A 75 22.81 -8.19 -16.24
C THR A 75 21.67 -8.52 -17.19
N VAL A 76 20.50 -8.87 -16.65
CA VAL A 76 19.31 -9.18 -17.47
C VAL A 76 18.81 -7.93 -18.19
N MET A 77 18.67 -6.79 -17.50
CA MET A 77 18.25 -5.53 -18.13
C MET A 77 19.23 -5.06 -19.22
N ASP A 78 20.54 -5.18 -18.99
CA ASP A 78 21.53 -4.81 -19.99
C ASP A 78 21.46 -5.74 -21.21
N GLY A 79 21.20 -7.04 -21.00
CA GLY A 79 20.93 -7.99 -22.08
C GLY A 79 19.67 -7.64 -22.88
N LEU A 80 18.56 -7.30 -22.21
CA LEU A 80 17.32 -6.89 -22.85
C LEU A 80 17.51 -5.63 -23.70
N LYS A 81 18.19 -4.61 -23.16
CA LYS A 81 18.54 -3.40 -23.91
C LYS A 81 19.40 -3.71 -25.15
N ALA A 82 20.34 -4.65 -25.04
CA ALA A 82 21.18 -5.07 -26.19
C ALA A 82 20.33 -5.75 -27.27
N TYR A 83 19.20 -6.34 -26.95
CA TYR A 83 18.23 -6.88 -27.92
C TYR A 83 17.21 -5.83 -28.41
N GLY A 84 17.30 -4.58 -27.95
CA GLY A 84 16.43 -3.49 -28.38
C GLY A 84 15.15 -3.33 -27.57
N GLU A 85 15.05 -4.03 -26.42
CA GLU A 85 13.89 -3.90 -25.54
C GLU A 85 13.93 -2.57 -24.74
N GLU A 86 12.76 -2.06 -24.38
CA GLU A 86 12.63 -0.84 -23.58
C GLU A 86 13.24 -1.01 -22.18
N GLY A 87 14.02 -0.05 -21.73
CA GLY A 87 14.73 -0.09 -20.46
C GLY A 87 14.29 0.94 -19.42
N TRP A 88 13.16 1.65 -19.64
CA TRP A 88 12.72 2.69 -18.72
C TRP A 88 12.13 2.14 -17.41
N PHE A 89 11.56 0.94 -17.44
CA PHE A 89 11.12 0.26 -16.23
C PHE A 89 12.25 -0.65 -15.74
N GLY A 90 13.02 -0.15 -14.78
CA GLY A 90 14.18 -0.88 -14.25
C GLY A 90 13.74 -2.06 -13.38
N LEU A 91 14.34 -3.24 -13.64
CA LEU A 91 14.22 -4.45 -12.80
C LEU A 91 15.62 -4.99 -12.54
N GLY A 92 15.96 -5.22 -11.28
CA GLY A 92 17.19 -5.88 -10.91
C GLY A 92 17.13 -7.40 -11.15
N ASP A 93 18.28 -8.07 -11.18
CA ASP A 93 18.33 -9.52 -11.41
C ASP A 93 17.62 -10.31 -10.31
N ARG A 94 17.62 -9.81 -9.06
CA ARG A 94 16.86 -10.40 -7.94
C ARG A 94 15.35 -10.13 -8.06
N ASP A 95 14.97 -8.95 -8.56
CA ASP A 95 13.56 -8.67 -8.90
C ASP A 95 13.06 -9.63 -9.96
N PHE A 96 13.87 -9.84 -11.03
CA PHE A 96 13.52 -10.82 -12.05
C PHE A 96 13.27 -12.22 -11.47
N ALA A 97 14.07 -12.67 -10.50
CA ALA A 97 13.86 -13.97 -9.87
C ALA A 97 12.49 -14.05 -9.17
N THR A 98 12.08 -12.98 -8.47
CA THR A 98 10.76 -12.89 -7.82
C THR A 98 9.64 -12.94 -8.85
N HIS A 99 9.73 -12.13 -9.92
CA HIS A 99 8.70 -12.05 -10.96
C HIS A 99 8.59 -13.33 -11.78
N ILE A 100 9.72 -13.97 -12.13
CA ILE A 100 9.76 -15.27 -12.82
C ILE A 100 9.07 -16.33 -11.97
N ALA A 101 9.45 -16.45 -10.69
CA ALA A 101 8.90 -17.46 -9.80
C ALA A 101 7.39 -17.28 -9.57
N ARG A 102 6.91 -16.03 -9.44
CA ARG A 102 5.48 -15.71 -9.36
C ARG A 102 4.75 -16.04 -10.63
N THR A 103 5.24 -15.52 -11.76
CA THR A 103 4.58 -15.70 -13.06
C THR A 103 4.53 -17.16 -13.47
N ALA A 104 5.57 -17.95 -13.21
CA ALA A 104 5.57 -19.39 -13.48
C ALA A 104 4.45 -20.11 -12.73
N ARG A 105 4.29 -19.85 -11.42
CA ARG A 105 3.21 -20.44 -10.61
C ARG A 105 1.82 -20.11 -11.16
N ILE A 106 1.61 -18.84 -11.56
CA ILE A 106 0.33 -18.39 -12.12
C ILE A 106 0.07 -19.10 -13.46
N ARG A 107 1.08 -19.23 -14.32
CA ARG A 107 0.96 -19.98 -15.58
C ARG A 107 0.69 -21.47 -15.39
N ASP A 108 1.16 -22.02 -14.27
CA ASP A 108 0.88 -23.41 -13.85
C ASP A 108 -0.49 -23.56 -13.19
N GLY A 109 -1.31 -22.50 -13.14
CA GLY A 109 -2.70 -22.52 -12.69
C GLY A 109 -2.94 -22.07 -11.23
N ALA A 110 -1.91 -21.56 -10.53
CA ALA A 110 -2.11 -20.95 -9.23
C ALA A 110 -2.85 -19.60 -9.34
N THR A 111 -3.64 -19.24 -8.32
CA THR A 111 -4.15 -17.88 -8.18
C THR A 111 -3.00 -16.90 -7.88
N VAL A 112 -3.24 -15.60 -8.03
CA VAL A 112 -2.26 -14.58 -7.60
C VAL A 112 -1.97 -14.73 -6.11
N THR A 113 -3.02 -14.91 -5.29
CA THR A 113 -2.90 -15.16 -3.85
C THR A 113 -2.00 -16.34 -3.54
N ASP A 114 -2.22 -17.50 -4.17
CA ASP A 114 -1.41 -18.71 -3.92
C ASP A 114 0.06 -18.51 -4.34
N ALA A 115 0.26 -17.84 -5.47
CA ALA A 115 1.61 -17.57 -5.98
C ALA A 115 2.42 -16.68 -5.02
N VAL A 116 1.81 -15.58 -4.50
CA VAL A 116 2.50 -14.68 -3.57
C VAL A 116 2.69 -15.30 -2.19
N LEU A 117 1.71 -16.05 -1.66
CA LEU A 117 1.85 -16.78 -0.41
C LEU A 117 2.96 -17.83 -0.47
N GLY A 118 3.09 -18.50 -1.62
CA GLY A 118 4.19 -19.44 -1.85
C GLY A 118 5.58 -18.78 -1.87
N LEU A 119 5.71 -17.53 -2.34
CA LEU A 119 6.95 -16.74 -2.28
C LEU A 119 7.26 -16.30 -0.84
N GLN A 120 6.24 -15.87 -0.11
CA GLN A 120 6.38 -15.47 1.30
C GLN A 120 6.83 -16.63 2.17
N ALA A 121 6.23 -17.80 2.01
CA ALA A 121 6.61 -19.01 2.72
C ALA A 121 8.08 -19.39 2.43
N ALA A 122 8.50 -19.32 1.17
CA ALA A 122 9.89 -19.56 0.77
C ALA A 122 10.87 -18.50 1.34
N SER A 123 10.38 -17.29 1.63
CA SER A 123 11.15 -16.21 2.27
C SER A 123 11.14 -16.29 3.79
N GLY A 124 10.44 -17.25 4.41
CA GLY A 124 10.36 -17.42 5.87
C GLY A 124 9.55 -16.33 6.58
N LEU A 125 8.72 -15.55 5.87
CA LEU A 125 7.91 -14.49 6.47
C LEU A 125 6.73 -15.07 7.23
N ALA A 126 6.58 -14.65 8.49
CA ALA A 126 5.41 -14.98 9.31
C ALA A 126 4.20 -14.08 9.02
N THR A 127 4.43 -12.84 8.59
CA THR A 127 3.39 -11.90 8.16
C THR A 127 2.80 -12.33 6.82
N ARG A 128 1.48 -12.31 6.71
CA ARG A 128 0.79 -12.57 5.45
C ARG A 128 0.61 -11.26 4.68
N ILE A 129 1.03 -11.25 3.43
CA ILE A 129 0.78 -10.16 2.48
C ILE A 129 -0.17 -10.71 1.43
N LEU A 130 -1.39 -10.22 1.42
CA LEU A 130 -2.45 -10.67 0.51
C LEU A 130 -2.67 -9.63 -0.58
N PRO A 131 -2.84 -10.02 -1.85
CA PRO A 131 -3.34 -9.11 -2.87
C PRO A 131 -4.78 -8.70 -2.52
N MET A 132 -5.17 -7.48 -2.82
CA MET A 132 -6.55 -7.03 -2.58
C MET A 132 -7.59 -7.86 -3.35
N THR A 133 -7.18 -8.45 -4.46
CA THR A 133 -7.99 -9.26 -5.39
C THR A 133 -7.08 -10.16 -6.22
N ASP A 134 -7.60 -11.26 -6.74
CA ASP A 134 -6.93 -12.12 -7.73
C ASP A 134 -7.22 -11.69 -9.18
N GLU A 135 -8.26 -10.86 -9.39
CA GLU A 135 -8.60 -10.36 -10.70
C GLU A 135 -7.69 -9.18 -11.11
N PRO A 136 -7.41 -9.02 -12.41
CA PRO A 136 -6.60 -7.91 -12.88
C PRO A 136 -7.31 -6.57 -12.71
N VAL A 137 -6.66 -5.65 -12.00
CA VAL A 137 -7.09 -4.26 -11.84
C VAL A 137 -5.93 -3.36 -12.22
N GLY A 138 -6.17 -2.35 -13.07
CA GLY A 138 -5.15 -1.39 -13.49
C GLY A 138 -5.54 0.04 -13.16
N THR A 139 -4.70 0.74 -12.39
CA THR A 139 -4.85 2.18 -12.16
C THR A 139 -4.45 2.93 -13.42
N GLN A 140 -5.33 3.79 -13.91
CA GLN A 140 -5.09 4.67 -15.05
C GLN A 140 -5.36 6.11 -14.66
N VAL A 141 -4.53 7.01 -15.17
CA VAL A 141 -4.65 8.45 -14.96
C VAL A 141 -4.91 9.15 -16.29
N ARG A 142 -5.83 10.11 -16.29
CA ARG A 142 -6.07 10.96 -17.45
C ARG A 142 -5.25 12.23 -17.34
N THR A 143 -4.47 12.51 -18.37
CA THR A 143 -3.65 13.71 -18.52
C THR A 143 -4.05 14.44 -19.82
N ASP A 144 -3.40 15.55 -20.16
CA ASP A 144 -3.58 16.21 -21.45
C ASP A 144 -3.19 15.31 -22.64
N ASP A 145 -2.27 14.35 -22.42
CA ASP A 145 -1.87 13.34 -23.42
C ASP A 145 -2.86 12.17 -23.53
N GLY A 146 -3.97 12.17 -22.77
CA GLY A 146 -4.96 11.11 -22.71
C GLY A 146 -4.80 10.20 -21.49
N TRP A 147 -5.33 8.98 -21.60
CA TRP A 147 -5.22 7.98 -20.53
C TRP A 147 -3.85 7.28 -20.57
N LEU A 148 -3.18 7.28 -19.45
CA LEU A 148 -1.91 6.58 -19.23
C LEU A 148 -2.09 5.51 -18.15
N ASP A 149 -1.44 4.36 -18.30
CA ASP A 149 -1.28 3.42 -17.21
C ASP A 149 -0.41 4.04 -16.11
N PHE A 150 -0.68 3.70 -14.85
CA PHE A 150 -0.04 4.39 -13.74
C PHE A 150 1.49 4.28 -13.76
N GLN A 151 2.04 3.14 -14.15
CA GLN A 151 3.50 2.98 -14.24
C GLN A 151 4.12 3.81 -15.39
N GLU A 152 3.41 3.97 -16.50
CA GLU A 152 3.83 4.90 -17.57
C GLU A 152 3.87 6.34 -17.03
N TYR A 153 2.83 6.78 -16.33
CA TYR A 153 2.78 8.10 -15.71
C TYR A 153 3.85 8.27 -14.62
N PHE A 154 3.95 7.28 -13.71
CA PHE A 154 4.76 7.41 -12.50
C PHE A 154 6.26 7.26 -12.77
N VAL A 155 6.65 6.23 -13.54
CA VAL A 155 8.04 5.90 -13.82
C VAL A 155 8.53 6.58 -15.10
N HIS A 156 7.85 6.34 -16.23
CA HIS A 156 8.33 6.81 -17.54
C HIS A 156 8.20 8.32 -17.69
N ARG A 157 7.05 8.91 -17.31
CA ARG A 157 6.80 10.35 -17.37
C ARG A 157 7.23 11.11 -16.12
N HIS A 158 7.88 10.44 -15.16
CA HIS A 158 8.37 11.03 -13.90
C HIS A 158 7.32 11.87 -13.16
N GLN A 159 6.04 11.48 -13.23
CA GLN A 159 4.90 12.18 -12.61
C GLN A 159 4.76 13.64 -13.09
N GLY A 160 5.28 13.97 -14.28
CA GLY A 160 5.29 15.35 -14.80
C GLY A 160 3.91 15.87 -15.18
N PRO A 161 3.10 15.13 -15.97
CA PRO A 161 1.78 15.59 -16.41
C PRO A 161 0.81 15.84 -15.25
N GLU A 162 -0.09 16.81 -15.43
CA GLU A 162 -1.19 17.01 -14.49
C GLU A 162 -2.25 15.91 -14.67
N VAL A 163 -2.78 15.40 -13.54
CA VAL A 163 -3.78 14.33 -13.52
C VAL A 163 -5.17 14.93 -13.35
N HIS A 164 -6.03 14.77 -14.35
CA HIS A 164 -7.38 15.30 -14.35
C HIS A 164 -8.44 14.31 -13.88
N GLU A 165 -8.14 13.00 -13.96
CA GLU A 165 -9.06 11.94 -13.58
C GLU A 165 -8.28 10.65 -13.29
N VAL A 166 -8.79 9.81 -12.39
CA VAL A 166 -8.25 8.48 -12.08
C VAL A 166 -9.37 7.45 -12.24
N ARG A 167 -9.05 6.32 -12.84
CA ARG A 167 -9.95 5.17 -12.91
C ARG A 167 -9.21 3.88 -12.61
N PHE A 168 -9.96 2.88 -12.18
CA PHE A 168 -9.45 1.54 -11.94
C PHE A 168 -10.07 0.58 -12.97
N ALA A 169 -9.31 0.32 -14.03
CA ALA A 169 -9.74 -0.58 -15.10
C ALA A 169 -9.90 -2.00 -14.52
N GLY A 170 -10.99 -2.69 -14.87
CA GLY A 170 -11.27 -4.03 -14.37
C GLY A 170 -11.93 -4.10 -12.99
N ILE A 171 -11.98 -3.01 -12.21
CA ILE A 171 -12.46 -3.01 -10.82
C ILE A 171 -13.88 -3.59 -10.65
N GLY A 172 -14.76 -3.40 -11.62
CA GLY A 172 -16.14 -3.89 -11.55
C GLY A 172 -16.26 -5.44 -11.52
N ALA A 173 -15.26 -6.14 -12.02
CA ALA A 173 -15.19 -7.62 -11.98
C ALA A 173 -14.43 -8.14 -10.76
N ALA A 174 -13.61 -7.30 -10.12
CA ALA A 174 -12.79 -7.67 -8.97
C ALA A 174 -13.64 -7.99 -7.74
N ARG A 175 -13.10 -8.86 -6.87
CA ARG A 175 -13.65 -9.20 -5.56
C ARG A 175 -12.50 -9.35 -4.56
N PRO A 176 -12.70 -8.99 -3.27
CA PRO A 176 -11.72 -9.35 -2.25
C PRO A 176 -11.57 -10.87 -2.22
N THR A 177 -10.34 -11.35 -2.09
CA THR A 177 -10.14 -12.80 -1.98
C THR A 177 -10.76 -13.36 -0.69
N ASP A 178 -11.06 -14.66 -0.64
CA ASP A 178 -11.55 -15.27 0.59
C ASP A 178 -10.60 -15.09 1.76
N ALA A 179 -9.29 -15.08 1.48
CA ALA A 179 -8.26 -14.82 2.47
C ALA A 179 -8.31 -13.38 3.03
N VAL A 180 -8.62 -12.39 2.19
CA VAL A 180 -8.81 -10.99 2.58
C VAL A 180 -10.08 -10.84 3.43
N LEU A 181 -11.19 -11.44 3.00
CA LEU A 181 -12.44 -11.41 3.75
C LEU A 181 -12.30 -12.06 5.13
N ALA A 182 -11.69 -13.24 5.20
CA ALA A 182 -11.42 -13.93 6.46
C ALA A 182 -10.52 -13.10 7.39
N ALA A 183 -9.49 -12.44 6.86
CA ALA A 183 -8.62 -11.58 7.66
C ALA A 183 -9.38 -10.39 8.26
N LEU A 184 -10.25 -9.72 7.49
CA LEU A 184 -11.08 -8.62 7.98
C LEU A 184 -12.17 -9.08 8.96
N ASP A 185 -12.79 -10.24 8.71
CA ASP A 185 -13.79 -10.80 9.62
C ASP A 185 -13.21 -11.25 10.97
N GLU A 186 -11.93 -11.58 11.00
CA GLU A 186 -11.20 -11.99 12.21
C GLU A 186 -10.37 -10.87 12.86
N ALA A 187 -10.33 -9.68 12.26
CA ALA A 187 -9.51 -8.57 12.74
C ALA A 187 -9.97 -8.05 14.11
N ASP A 188 -9.02 -7.77 14.99
CA ASP A 188 -9.19 -7.00 16.21
C ASP A 188 -8.91 -5.50 15.97
N VAL A 189 -8.12 -5.17 14.95
CA VAL A 189 -7.80 -3.81 14.51
C VAL A 189 -7.58 -3.80 13.00
N VAL A 190 -8.09 -2.77 12.34
CA VAL A 190 -7.78 -2.45 10.94
C VAL A 190 -7.01 -1.15 10.89
N VAL A 191 -5.88 -1.12 10.18
CA VAL A 191 -5.04 0.07 9.99
C VAL A 191 -4.96 0.40 8.50
N ILE A 192 -5.36 1.58 8.11
CA ILE A 192 -5.16 2.11 6.76
C ILE A 192 -3.87 2.92 6.79
N GLY A 193 -2.85 2.44 6.07
CA GLY A 193 -1.49 3.00 6.11
C GLY A 193 -1.37 4.39 5.48
N PRO A 194 -0.25 5.10 5.73
CA PRO A 194 0.02 6.43 5.17
C PRO A 194 0.46 6.34 3.70
N SER A 195 -0.38 5.74 2.89
CA SER A 195 -0.20 5.55 1.45
C SER A 195 -0.96 6.62 0.68
N ASN A 196 -0.68 6.75 -0.63
CA ASN A 196 -1.44 7.68 -1.48
C ASN A 196 -2.94 7.30 -1.46
N PRO A 197 -3.83 8.20 -1.00
CA PRO A 197 -5.26 7.89 -0.85
C PRO A 197 -5.96 7.65 -2.19
N ILE A 198 -5.41 8.16 -3.28
CA ILE A 198 -6.03 8.07 -4.62
C ILE A 198 -5.60 6.78 -5.33
N VAL A 199 -4.30 6.55 -5.50
CA VAL A 199 -3.78 5.48 -6.37
C VAL A 199 -3.26 4.25 -5.63
N SER A 200 -3.04 4.33 -4.31
CA SER A 200 -2.59 3.17 -3.53
C SER A 200 -3.71 2.57 -2.67
N LEU A 201 -4.47 3.40 -1.96
CA LEU A 201 -5.57 2.93 -1.11
C LEU A 201 -6.93 3.00 -1.83
N GLY A 202 -7.05 3.93 -2.77
CA GLY A 202 -8.25 4.04 -3.60
C GLY A 202 -8.62 2.74 -4.31
N PRO A 203 -7.69 2.05 -5.02
CA PRO A 203 -7.98 0.78 -5.65
C PRO A 203 -8.45 -0.29 -4.65
N ILE A 204 -7.79 -0.40 -3.48
CA ILE A 204 -8.18 -1.38 -2.44
C ILE A 204 -9.61 -1.14 -1.99
N LEU A 205 -9.96 0.10 -1.65
CA LEU A 205 -11.28 0.46 -1.17
C LEU A 205 -12.36 0.40 -2.25
N ALA A 206 -11.97 0.55 -3.52
CA ALA A 206 -12.87 0.48 -4.66
C ALA A 206 -13.23 -0.97 -5.08
N VAL A 207 -12.52 -1.99 -4.59
CA VAL A 207 -12.91 -3.39 -4.85
C VAL A 207 -14.31 -3.65 -4.30
N PRO A 208 -15.29 -4.04 -5.15
CA PRO A 208 -16.66 -4.31 -4.69
C PRO A 208 -16.69 -5.35 -3.56
N GLY A 209 -17.26 -5.00 -2.41
CA GLY A 209 -17.29 -5.84 -1.21
C GLY A 209 -16.23 -5.50 -0.15
N MET A 210 -15.20 -4.70 -0.48
CA MET A 210 -14.16 -4.32 0.48
C MET A 210 -14.67 -3.36 1.55
N ALA A 211 -15.37 -2.30 1.13
CA ALA A 211 -15.94 -1.33 2.06
C ALA A 211 -16.96 -1.99 2.99
N GLU A 212 -17.77 -2.90 2.48
CA GLU A 212 -18.72 -3.69 3.26
C GLU A 212 -18.01 -4.61 4.26
N ALA A 213 -16.88 -5.22 3.89
CA ALA A 213 -16.10 -6.04 4.81
C ALA A 213 -15.53 -5.21 5.97
N ILE A 214 -15.00 -4.02 5.69
CA ILE A 214 -14.53 -3.09 6.71
C ILE A 214 -15.71 -2.59 7.57
N ALA A 215 -16.86 -2.30 6.98
CA ALA A 215 -18.05 -1.89 7.72
C ALA A 215 -18.54 -2.99 8.66
N ARG A 216 -18.46 -4.28 8.27
CA ARG A 216 -18.76 -5.41 9.18
C ARG A 216 -17.78 -5.46 10.36
N ALA A 217 -16.49 -5.19 10.15
CA ALA A 217 -15.51 -5.09 11.23
C ALA A 217 -15.91 -3.96 12.21
N ARG A 218 -16.22 -2.77 11.70
CA ARG A 218 -16.70 -1.64 12.51
C ARG A 218 -17.98 -1.96 13.30
N ALA A 219 -18.91 -2.70 12.71
CA ALA A 219 -20.14 -3.12 13.38
C ALA A 219 -19.90 -4.09 14.57
N ARG A 220 -18.69 -4.65 14.67
CA ARG A 220 -18.20 -5.43 15.81
C ARG A 220 -17.34 -4.61 16.77
N ASP A 221 -17.39 -3.28 16.68
CA ASP A 221 -16.58 -2.34 17.46
C ASP A 221 -15.05 -2.48 17.20
N VAL A 222 -14.64 -3.05 16.05
CA VAL A 222 -13.24 -3.11 15.64
C VAL A 222 -12.76 -1.71 15.26
N PRO A 223 -11.70 -1.18 15.90
CA PRO A 223 -11.14 0.11 15.52
C PRO A 223 -10.59 0.08 14.09
N VAL A 224 -10.94 1.08 13.29
CA VAL A 224 -10.38 1.32 11.96
C VAL A 224 -9.61 2.63 11.99
N LEU A 225 -8.29 2.54 12.07
CA LEU A 225 -7.41 3.70 12.13
C LEU A 225 -6.88 4.03 10.74
N THR A 226 -6.82 5.31 10.42
CA THR A 226 -6.17 5.79 9.19
C THR A 226 -5.03 6.72 9.56
N VAL A 227 -3.84 6.48 9.02
CA VAL A 227 -2.68 7.35 9.21
C VAL A 227 -2.55 8.27 7.98
N SER A 228 -2.42 9.59 8.22
CA SER A 228 -2.26 10.55 7.13
C SER A 228 -0.99 10.31 6.33
N GLY A 229 -1.11 10.28 5.01
CA GLY A 229 0.03 10.32 4.08
C GLY A 229 0.47 11.74 3.72
N ILE A 230 -0.26 12.76 4.20
CA ILE A 230 0.06 14.18 4.03
C ILE A 230 0.49 14.75 5.37
N VAL A 231 1.64 15.39 5.41
CA VAL A 231 2.27 16.01 6.58
C VAL A 231 2.63 17.45 6.23
N GLY A 232 2.11 18.41 7.00
CA GLY A 232 2.31 19.83 6.72
C GLY A 232 1.87 20.26 5.32
N GLY A 233 0.78 19.67 4.81
CA GLY A 233 0.24 19.95 3.48
C GLY A 233 0.99 19.30 2.31
N LYS A 234 1.93 18.38 2.57
CA LYS A 234 2.75 17.74 1.53
C LYS A 234 2.84 16.22 1.69
N ALA A 235 2.96 15.53 0.57
CA ALA A 235 3.37 14.13 0.56
C ALA A 235 4.87 14.03 0.87
N LEU A 236 5.26 13.10 1.74
CA LEU A 236 6.68 12.86 2.04
C LEU A 236 7.39 12.18 0.86
N LYS A 237 6.65 11.44 0.03
CA LYS A 237 7.13 10.79 -1.19
C LYS A 237 5.98 10.64 -2.20
N GLY A 238 6.31 10.79 -3.49
CA GLY A 238 5.32 10.64 -4.55
C GLY A 238 4.40 11.86 -4.73
N PRO A 239 3.42 11.79 -5.63
CA PRO A 239 2.64 12.93 -6.08
C PRO A 239 1.30 13.14 -5.34
N ALA A 240 1.10 12.55 -4.15
CA ALA A 240 -0.23 12.52 -3.52
C ALA A 240 -0.79 13.92 -3.26
N ASP A 241 0.01 14.89 -2.82
CA ASP A 241 -0.41 16.27 -2.60
C ASP A 241 -0.85 16.94 -3.91
N ARG A 242 -0.07 16.80 -4.99
CA ARG A 242 -0.41 17.35 -6.31
C ARG A 242 -1.66 16.69 -6.89
N MET A 243 -1.78 15.35 -6.77
CA MET A 243 -2.95 14.62 -7.24
C MET A 243 -4.22 15.02 -6.48
N LEU A 244 -4.13 15.22 -5.16
CA LEU A 244 -5.27 15.72 -4.39
C LEU A 244 -5.74 17.06 -4.96
N VAL A 245 -4.84 18.02 -5.16
CA VAL A 245 -5.19 19.35 -5.68
C VAL A 245 -5.79 19.25 -7.08
N SER A 246 -5.16 18.55 -8.02
CA SER A 246 -5.62 18.44 -9.40
C SER A 246 -6.97 17.71 -9.54
N LEU A 247 -7.31 16.85 -8.58
CA LEU A 247 -8.60 16.17 -8.50
C LEU A 247 -9.65 16.93 -7.65
N GLY A 248 -9.35 18.18 -7.26
CA GLY A 248 -10.29 19.03 -6.53
C GLY A 248 -10.37 18.77 -5.02
N HIS A 249 -9.41 18.05 -4.46
CA HIS A 249 -9.29 17.81 -3.02
C HIS A 249 -8.28 18.78 -2.39
N GLU A 250 -8.43 19.01 -1.10
CA GLU A 250 -7.47 19.77 -0.32
C GLU A 250 -6.23 18.92 -0.03
N ALA A 251 -5.03 19.44 -0.32
CA ALA A 251 -3.76 18.79 0.04
C ALA A 251 -3.43 19.05 1.52
N SER A 252 -4.19 18.44 2.42
CA SER A 252 -4.02 18.53 3.88
C SER A 252 -4.43 17.23 4.54
N ALA A 253 -4.10 17.08 5.83
CA ALA A 253 -4.58 15.96 6.63
C ALA A 253 -6.12 15.95 6.69
N VAL A 254 -6.78 17.12 6.73
CA VAL A 254 -8.25 17.24 6.69
C VAL A 254 -8.81 16.77 5.35
N GLY A 255 -8.18 17.17 4.23
CA GLY A 255 -8.57 16.70 2.90
C GLY A 255 -8.52 15.19 2.77
N VAL A 256 -7.45 14.57 3.31
CA VAL A 256 -7.32 13.11 3.36
C VAL A 256 -8.38 12.49 4.29
N ALA A 257 -8.62 13.06 5.48
CA ALA A 257 -9.63 12.57 6.42
C ALA A 257 -11.04 12.54 5.79
N ARG A 258 -11.39 13.53 4.96
CA ARG A 258 -12.68 13.55 4.23
C ARG A 258 -12.87 12.34 3.32
N LEU A 259 -11.78 11.82 2.72
CA LEU A 259 -11.86 10.62 1.87
C LEU A 259 -12.13 9.34 2.66
N TYR A 260 -11.78 9.32 3.95
CA TYR A 260 -11.93 8.14 4.81
C TYR A 260 -13.04 8.25 5.84
N ARG A 261 -13.85 9.34 5.86
CA ARG A 261 -14.86 9.59 6.89
C ARG A 261 -15.88 8.46 7.07
N ASP A 262 -16.21 7.76 5.97
CA ASP A 262 -17.20 6.68 5.99
C ASP A 262 -16.57 5.33 6.35
N VAL A 263 -15.23 5.25 6.37
CA VAL A 263 -14.46 4.03 6.62
C VAL A 263 -13.77 4.06 7.97
N ALA A 264 -13.07 5.15 8.31
CA ALA A 264 -12.28 5.28 9.53
C ALA A 264 -13.13 5.53 10.78
N THR A 265 -12.69 5.00 11.92
CA THR A 265 -13.17 5.39 13.27
C THR A 265 -12.24 6.44 13.89
N THR A 266 -10.96 6.37 13.56
CA THR A 266 -9.93 7.26 14.10
C THR A 266 -8.96 7.66 12.99
N PHE A 267 -8.63 8.94 12.95
CA PHE A 267 -7.66 9.50 12.02
C PHE A 267 -6.42 9.99 12.77
N VAL A 268 -5.25 9.55 12.32
CA VAL A 268 -3.96 9.91 12.90
C VAL A 268 -3.31 10.97 12.00
N LEU A 269 -3.04 12.13 12.58
CA LEU A 269 -2.30 13.23 11.95
C LEU A 269 -0.85 13.23 12.45
N ASP A 270 0.04 13.83 11.66
CA ASP A 270 1.37 14.16 12.18
C ASP A 270 1.29 15.28 13.24
N ALA A 271 2.25 15.29 14.16
CA ALA A 271 2.34 16.30 15.22
C ALA A 271 2.38 17.74 14.69
N ILE A 272 2.94 17.96 13.50
CA ILE A 272 2.99 19.31 12.87
C ILE A 272 1.59 19.79 12.48
N ASP A 273 0.67 18.87 12.23
CA ASP A 273 -0.72 19.13 11.85
C ASP A 273 -1.68 19.07 13.04
N ALA A 274 -1.19 19.04 14.30
CA ALA A 274 -2.03 18.90 15.51
C ALA A 274 -3.11 19.99 15.62
N GLY A 275 -2.88 21.17 15.04
CA GLY A 275 -3.87 22.25 14.99
C GLY A 275 -5.12 21.91 14.15
N LEU A 276 -5.06 20.88 13.29
CA LEU A 276 -6.17 20.44 12.42
C LEU A 276 -7.07 19.38 13.09
N VAL A 277 -6.74 18.90 14.29
CA VAL A 277 -7.54 17.91 15.03
C VAL A 277 -9.01 18.30 15.12
N PRO A 278 -9.39 19.54 15.53
CA PRO A 278 -10.80 19.92 15.63
C PRO A 278 -11.55 19.87 14.28
N GLU A 279 -10.84 20.16 13.17
CA GLU A 279 -11.44 20.11 11.82
C GLU A 279 -11.70 18.67 11.37
N VAL A 280 -10.81 17.74 11.73
CA VAL A 280 -11.03 16.30 11.46
C VAL A 280 -12.16 15.76 12.32
N GLU A 281 -12.23 16.14 13.61
CA GLU A 281 -13.30 15.73 14.50
C GLU A 281 -14.67 16.26 14.06
N ALA A 282 -14.71 17.43 13.45
CA ALA A 282 -15.94 17.98 12.84
C ALA A 282 -16.47 17.12 11.67
N LEU A 283 -15.67 16.22 11.11
CA LEU A 283 -16.11 15.22 10.12
C LEU A 283 -16.77 14.00 10.75
N GLY A 284 -16.80 13.90 12.09
CA GLY A 284 -17.36 12.76 12.84
C GLY A 284 -16.37 11.61 13.04
N ILE A 285 -15.07 11.84 12.85
CA ILE A 285 -13.99 10.86 13.03
C ILE A 285 -13.19 11.30 14.27
N GLN A 286 -12.85 10.37 15.17
CA GLN A 286 -11.90 10.69 16.25
C GLN A 286 -10.55 11.08 15.65
N ALA A 287 -9.85 12.03 16.23
CA ALA A 287 -8.57 12.48 15.73
C ALA A 287 -7.50 12.51 16.82
N VAL A 288 -6.31 12.05 16.48
CA VAL A 288 -5.13 12.11 17.36
C VAL A 288 -3.92 12.57 16.55
N ALA A 289 -3.01 13.30 17.19
CA ALA A 289 -1.79 13.78 16.56
C ALA A 289 -0.55 13.34 17.34
N PHE A 290 0.41 12.75 16.63
CA PHE A 290 1.75 12.42 17.13
C PHE A 290 2.74 12.38 15.98
N ASP A 291 4.04 12.29 16.25
CA ASP A 291 5.05 12.18 15.20
C ASP A 291 4.88 10.89 14.38
N THR A 292 4.49 11.01 13.11
CA THR A 292 4.25 9.89 12.18
C THR A 292 5.41 9.64 11.22
N ILE A 293 6.53 10.38 11.36
CA ILE A 293 7.67 10.23 10.45
C ILE A 293 8.40 8.92 10.73
N MET A 294 8.57 8.13 9.69
CA MET A 294 9.20 6.80 9.70
C MET A 294 10.54 6.84 8.95
N SER A 295 11.53 7.50 9.52
CA SER A 295 12.87 7.68 8.92
C SER A 295 13.70 6.39 8.91
N ASP A 296 13.58 5.59 9.95
CA ASP A 296 14.36 4.39 10.23
C ASP A 296 13.51 3.34 10.97
N ASP A 297 14.10 2.20 11.30
CA ASP A 297 13.39 1.09 11.94
C ASP A 297 12.86 1.43 13.33
N THR A 298 13.61 2.23 14.09
CA THR A 298 13.18 2.70 15.42
C THR A 298 11.95 3.60 15.30
N ALA A 299 11.95 4.52 14.34
CA ALA A 299 10.83 5.39 14.07
C ALA A 299 9.61 4.60 13.54
N ARG A 300 9.82 3.57 12.70
CA ARG A 300 8.75 2.68 12.24
C ARG A 300 8.10 1.92 13.40
N ALA A 301 8.92 1.34 14.29
CA ALA A 301 8.43 0.63 15.48
C ALA A 301 7.68 1.57 16.43
N ARG A 302 8.18 2.81 16.64
CA ARG A 302 7.51 3.84 17.45
C ARG A 302 6.14 4.18 16.88
N VAL A 303 6.06 4.54 15.60
CA VAL A 303 4.78 4.88 14.95
C VAL A 303 3.80 3.72 15.01
N ALA A 304 4.25 2.50 14.74
CA ALA A 304 3.41 1.30 14.86
C ALA A 304 2.89 1.09 16.29
N GLY A 305 3.76 1.25 17.30
CA GLY A 305 3.38 1.17 18.71
C GLY A 305 2.37 2.24 19.12
N ASP A 306 2.54 3.48 18.62
CA ASP A 306 1.60 4.57 18.89
C ASP A 306 0.22 4.30 18.24
N VAL A 307 0.21 3.84 16.97
CA VAL A 307 -1.04 3.45 16.28
C VAL A 307 -1.77 2.34 17.04
N LEU A 308 -1.06 1.28 17.45
CA LEU A 308 -1.65 0.17 18.19
C LEU A 308 -2.16 0.61 19.56
N ARG A 309 -1.46 1.51 20.25
CA ARG A 309 -1.89 2.07 21.54
C ARG A 309 -3.18 2.89 21.41
N VAL A 310 -3.30 3.70 20.34
CA VAL A 310 -4.55 4.43 20.02
C VAL A 310 -5.69 3.45 19.75
N ALA A 311 -5.40 2.29 19.14
CA ALA A 311 -6.39 1.22 18.95
C ALA A 311 -6.71 0.43 20.23
N GLY A 312 -6.10 0.74 21.36
CA GLY A 312 -6.30 0.01 22.63
C GLY A 312 -5.56 -1.32 22.72
N ILE A 313 -4.58 -1.56 21.85
CA ILE A 313 -3.77 -2.78 21.81
C ILE A 313 -2.49 -2.57 22.62
N ALA A 314 -2.27 -3.43 23.60
CA ALA A 314 -1.01 -3.46 24.36
C ALA A 314 0.13 -4.00 23.48
N VAL A 315 1.17 -3.22 23.29
CA VAL A 315 2.44 -3.66 22.68
C VAL A 315 3.39 -3.99 23.81
N GLY A 316 4.06 -5.13 23.71
CA GLY A 316 5.13 -5.48 24.65
C GLY A 316 6.21 -4.40 24.63
N ALA A 317 6.74 -4.08 25.80
CA ALA A 317 7.85 -3.14 25.97
C ALA A 317 9.15 -3.74 25.45
#